data_1078189b4174a388ec875886acbbe88f
#
_entry.id   1078189b4174a388ec875886acbbe88f
#
_cell.length_a   1.000
_cell.length_b   1.000
_cell.length_c   1.000
_cell.angle_alpha   90.00
_cell.angle_beta   90.00
_cell.angle_gamma   90.00
#
_symmetry.space_group_name_H-M   'P 1'
#
loop_
_entity.id
_entity.type
_entity.pdbx_description
1 polymer ?
#
loop_
_entity_poly.entity_id
_entity_poly.type
_entity_poly.pdbx_seq_one_letter_code
_entity_poly.pdbx_strand_id
1 'polypeptide(L)'
;ARALLTEWGGVGGLARADVDELSRTPGVGPAKACRLVAAFALADRITPHEGAAVTTSADIATIAATRIGRARTERVLLVLLDGRNRVRRIETVASGGATTSLVPVREVLSIALRHDAVSVAVAHNHPGGGTEPSAEDVAVTRRLRLACGEVGLRFLDHVIVAGDRWCSVTASH
;
A
#
# COMPACT_ATOMS: atom_id res chain seq x y z
N ALA A 1 15.00 -23.17 11.21
CA ALA A 1 13.96 -22.57 10.34
C ALA A 1 12.56 -22.78 10.92
N ARG A 2 12.13 -24.03 11.21
CA ARG A 2 10.77 -24.30 11.71
C ARG A 2 10.48 -23.62 13.05
N ALA A 3 11.41 -23.67 14.03
CA ALA A 3 11.28 -22.98 15.32
C ALA A 3 11.11 -21.46 15.15
N LEU A 4 11.88 -20.85 14.26
CA LEU A 4 11.78 -19.41 13.94
C LEU A 4 10.40 -19.05 13.39
N LEU A 5 9.86 -19.82 12.45
CA LEU A 5 8.52 -19.60 11.90
C LEU A 5 7.43 -19.73 12.99
N THR A 6 7.57 -20.70 13.91
CA THR A 6 6.61 -20.87 15.01
C THR A 6 6.65 -19.70 15.97
N GLU A 7 7.86 -19.25 16.36
CA GLU A 7 8.07 -18.15 17.30
C GLU A 7 7.50 -16.81 16.76
N TRP A 8 7.64 -16.59 15.44
CA TRP A 8 7.23 -15.36 14.79
C TRP A 8 5.85 -15.44 14.13
N GLY A 9 5.07 -16.50 14.36
CA GLY A 9 3.73 -16.63 13.78
C GLY A 9 3.73 -16.79 12.25
N GLY A 10 4.76 -17.46 11.70
CA GLY A 10 4.91 -17.75 10.29
C GLY A 10 5.73 -16.71 9.52
N VAL A 11 5.76 -16.86 8.18
CA VAL A 11 6.50 -15.98 7.27
C VAL A 11 6.02 -14.53 7.39
N GLY A 12 4.71 -14.32 7.58
CA GLY A 12 4.13 -12.99 7.75
C GLY A 12 4.60 -12.25 9.01
N GLY A 13 4.84 -12.96 10.10
CA GLY A 13 5.43 -12.40 11.32
C GLY A 13 6.89 -11.99 11.10
N LEU A 14 7.68 -12.87 10.49
CA LEU A 14 9.07 -12.57 10.13
C LEU A 14 9.22 -11.37 9.19
N ALA A 15 8.31 -11.23 8.23
CA ALA A 15 8.33 -10.12 7.27
C ALA A 15 8.05 -8.75 7.92
N ARG A 16 7.44 -8.72 9.12
CA ARG A 16 7.16 -7.48 9.87
C ARG A 16 8.25 -7.11 10.87
N ALA A 17 9.10 -8.05 11.21
CA ALA A 17 10.13 -7.88 12.21
C ALA A 17 11.27 -6.99 11.68
N ASP A 18 11.82 -6.17 12.55
CA ASP A 18 13.04 -5.43 12.28
C ASP A 18 14.32 -6.22 12.61
N VAL A 19 15.48 -5.64 12.27
CA VAL A 19 16.80 -6.28 12.50
C VAL A 19 17.06 -6.49 13.99
N ASP A 20 16.67 -5.52 14.82
CA ASP A 20 16.94 -5.56 16.25
C ASP A 20 16.06 -6.61 16.94
N GLU A 21 14.78 -6.67 16.55
CA GLU A 21 13.85 -7.69 17.02
C GLU A 21 14.34 -9.10 16.68
N LEU A 22 14.68 -9.35 15.41
CA LEU A 22 15.15 -10.64 14.93
C LEU A 22 16.49 -11.04 15.56
N SER A 23 17.39 -10.09 15.81
CA SER A 23 18.71 -10.37 16.39
C SER A 23 18.64 -10.89 17.83
N ARG A 24 17.53 -10.65 18.54
CA ARG A 24 17.28 -11.17 19.89
C ARG A 24 16.80 -12.63 19.90
N THR A 25 16.40 -13.14 18.74
CA THR A 25 15.94 -14.53 18.62
C THR A 25 17.12 -15.49 18.72
N PRO A 26 17.04 -16.53 19.59
CA PRO A 26 18.12 -17.49 19.74
C PRO A 26 18.55 -18.12 18.41
N GLY A 27 19.84 -18.04 18.11
CA GLY A 27 20.43 -18.55 16.86
C GLY A 27 20.27 -17.65 15.63
N VAL A 28 19.68 -16.44 15.79
CA VAL A 28 19.58 -15.40 14.78
C VAL A 28 20.43 -14.21 15.22
N GLY A 29 21.69 -14.19 14.83
CA GLY A 29 22.53 -13.01 15.08
C GLY A 29 22.28 -11.90 14.05
N PRO A 30 22.89 -10.71 14.26
CA PRO A 30 22.65 -9.52 13.42
C PRO A 30 22.79 -9.76 11.91
N ALA A 31 23.80 -10.55 11.50
CA ALA A 31 24.03 -10.85 10.08
C ALA A 31 22.90 -11.67 9.46
N LYS A 32 22.29 -12.61 10.22
CA LYS A 32 21.14 -13.38 9.73
C LYS A 32 19.87 -12.53 9.73
N ALA A 33 19.69 -11.68 10.74
CA ALA A 33 18.58 -10.74 10.84
C ALA A 33 18.57 -9.77 9.63
N CYS A 34 19.73 -9.15 9.34
CA CYS A 34 19.87 -8.27 8.16
C CYS A 34 19.53 -8.99 6.86
N ARG A 35 19.98 -10.22 6.67
CA ARG A 35 19.67 -11.01 5.45
C ARG A 35 18.19 -11.30 5.33
N LEU A 36 17.51 -11.65 6.42
CA LEU A 36 16.07 -11.92 6.42
C LEU A 36 15.28 -10.65 6.07
N VAL A 37 15.58 -9.54 6.74
CA VAL A 37 14.92 -8.25 6.47
C VAL A 37 15.18 -7.80 5.03
N ALA A 38 16.42 -7.92 4.54
CA ALA A 38 16.77 -7.58 3.15
C ALA A 38 16.04 -8.49 2.14
N ALA A 39 15.91 -9.78 2.43
CA ALA A 39 15.19 -10.72 1.55
C ALA A 39 13.70 -10.34 1.42
N PHE A 40 13.04 -9.99 2.53
CA PHE A 40 11.65 -9.53 2.48
C PHE A 40 11.52 -8.17 1.76
N ALA A 41 12.44 -7.23 2.01
CA ALA A 41 12.45 -5.95 1.32
C ALA A 41 12.69 -6.09 -0.20
N LEU A 42 13.49 -7.05 -0.62
CA LEU A 42 13.69 -7.39 -2.03
C LEU A 42 12.43 -8.06 -2.61
N ALA A 43 11.83 -8.99 -1.90
CA ALA A 43 10.60 -9.65 -2.33
C ALA A 43 9.48 -8.63 -2.57
N ASP A 44 9.33 -7.66 -1.68
CA ASP A 44 8.34 -6.58 -1.82
C ASP A 44 8.58 -5.70 -3.07
N ARG A 45 9.86 -5.56 -3.48
CA ARG A 45 10.22 -4.82 -4.70
C ARG A 45 10.08 -5.63 -5.98
N ILE A 46 10.26 -6.93 -5.89
CA ILE A 46 10.23 -7.85 -7.03
C ILE A 46 8.80 -8.32 -7.34
N THR A 47 7.83 -8.12 -6.43
CA THR A 47 6.45 -8.53 -6.67
C THR A 47 5.89 -7.76 -7.87
N PRO A 48 5.73 -8.41 -9.03
CA PRO A 48 5.49 -7.72 -10.29
C PRO A 48 4.01 -7.41 -10.42
N HIS A 49 3.62 -6.20 -10.04
CA HIS A 49 2.32 -5.66 -10.46
C HIS A 49 2.46 -4.82 -11.74
N GLU A 50 3.68 -4.51 -12.19
CA GLU A 50 3.90 -3.81 -13.45
C GLU A 50 3.35 -4.63 -14.63
N GLY A 51 2.48 -4.01 -15.42
CA GLY A 51 1.77 -4.68 -16.51
C GLY A 51 0.51 -5.45 -16.09
N ALA A 52 0.26 -5.66 -14.78
CA ALA A 52 -0.97 -6.28 -14.31
C ALA A 52 -2.18 -5.39 -14.66
N ALA A 53 -3.28 -6.01 -15.09
CA ALA A 53 -4.53 -5.31 -15.35
C ALA A 53 -5.25 -5.04 -14.03
N VAL A 54 -5.79 -3.83 -13.89
CA VAL A 54 -6.66 -3.42 -12.79
C VAL A 54 -8.05 -3.20 -13.36
N THR A 55 -8.95 -4.11 -13.07
CA THR A 55 -10.33 -4.10 -13.59
C THR A 55 -11.38 -3.88 -12.50
N THR A 56 -11.00 -4.18 -11.26
CA THR A 56 -11.87 -4.10 -10.07
C THR A 56 -11.15 -3.46 -8.90
N SER A 57 -11.91 -3.02 -7.90
CA SER A 57 -11.35 -2.57 -6.61
C SER A 57 -10.59 -3.69 -5.87
N ALA A 58 -10.97 -4.97 -6.10
CA ALA A 58 -10.25 -6.12 -5.54
C ALA A 58 -8.82 -6.26 -6.09
N ASP A 59 -8.58 -5.88 -7.35
CA ASP A 59 -7.24 -5.87 -7.92
C ASP A 59 -6.36 -4.83 -7.21
N ILE A 60 -6.92 -3.64 -6.94
CA ILE A 60 -6.24 -2.58 -6.18
C ILE A 60 -5.96 -3.06 -4.75
N ALA A 61 -6.94 -3.71 -4.11
CA ALA A 61 -6.80 -4.26 -2.77
C ALA A 61 -5.69 -5.32 -2.69
N THR A 62 -5.58 -6.19 -3.69
CA THR A 62 -4.52 -7.20 -3.79
C THR A 62 -3.13 -6.57 -3.86
N ILE A 63 -2.98 -5.54 -4.70
CA ILE A 63 -1.75 -4.76 -4.80
C ILE A 63 -1.41 -4.11 -3.45
N ALA A 64 -2.39 -3.46 -2.82
CA ALA A 64 -2.21 -2.75 -1.56
C ALA A 64 -1.89 -3.70 -0.40
N ALA A 65 -2.62 -4.81 -0.26
CA ALA A 65 -2.41 -5.81 0.78
C ALA A 65 -0.98 -6.36 0.75
N THR A 66 -0.46 -6.64 -0.46
CA THR A 66 0.91 -7.12 -0.64
C THR A 66 1.95 -6.09 -0.19
N ARG A 67 1.74 -4.80 -0.48
CA ARG A 67 2.75 -3.75 -0.28
C ARG A 67 2.65 -3.03 1.06
N ILE A 68 1.44 -2.79 1.55
CA ILE A 68 1.20 -1.98 2.75
C ILE A 68 0.31 -2.66 3.79
N GLY A 69 -0.36 -3.77 3.45
CA GLY A 69 -1.33 -4.42 4.35
C GLY A 69 -0.74 -4.87 5.69
N ARG A 70 0.58 -5.03 5.78
CA ARG A 70 1.30 -5.44 6.99
C ARG A 70 2.07 -4.29 7.66
N ALA A 71 1.97 -3.07 7.14
CA ALA A 71 2.69 -1.94 7.71
C ALA A 71 2.12 -1.58 9.10
N ARG A 72 3.02 -1.28 10.04
CA ARG A 72 2.66 -0.89 11.42
C ARG A 72 2.19 0.56 11.52
N THR A 73 2.47 1.37 10.51
CA THR A 73 2.04 2.75 10.36
C THR A 73 1.17 2.89 9.14
N GLU A 74 0.31 3.88 9.13
CA GLU A 74 -0.48 4.20 7.95
C GLU A 74 0.42 4.60 6.80
N ARG A 75 0.15 4.05 5.63
CA ARG A 75 0.84 4.34 4.38
C ARG A 75 -0.17 4.53 3.28
N VAL A 76 0.11 5.46 2.39
CA VAL A 76 -0.68 5.69 1.19
C VAL A 76 0.07 5.21 -0.03
N LEU A 77 -0.58 4.37 -0.80
CA LEU A 77 -0.10 3.83 -2.05
C LEU A 77 -0.82 4.49 -3.21
N LEU A 78 -0.06 4.95 -4.20
CA LEU A 78 -0.57 5.46 -5.47
C LEU A 78 -0.26 4.42 -6.56
N VAL A 79 -1.29 3.97 -7.27
CA VAL A 79 -1.17 3.08 -8.41
C VAL A 79 -1.41 3.89 -9.68
N LEU A 80 -0.40 3.97 -10.53
CA LEU A 80 -0.42 4.66 -11.82
C LEU A 80 -0.69 3.66 -12.94
N LEU A 81 -1.65 3.96 -13.80
CA LEU A 81 -2.08 3.05 -14.84
C LEU A 81 -2.07 3.72 -16.22
N ASP A 82 -1.91 2.90 -17.25
CA ASP A 82 -2.02 3.30 -18.65
C ASP A 82 -3.48 3.36 -19.11
N GLY A 83 -3.69 3.70 -20.39
CA GLY A 83 -5.03 3.79 -21.03
C GLY A 83 -5.79 2.46 -21.09
N ARG A 84 -5.11 1.33 -20.85
CA ARG A 84 -5.68 -0.02 -20.79
C ARG A 84 -5.85 -0.53 -19.36
N ASN A 85 -5.74 0.36 -18.37
CA ASN A 85 -5.74 0.03 -16.94
C ASN A 85 -4.66 -0.97 -16.54
N ARG A 86 -3.50 -0.96 -17.18
CA ARG A 86 -2.34 -1.74 -16.76
C ARG A 86 -1.47 -0.91 -15.84
N VAL A 87 -1.00 -1.52 -14.76
CA VAL A 87 -0.11 -0.89 -13.80
C VAL A 87 1.20 -0.52 -14.49
N ARG A 88 1.51 0.77 -14.52
CA ARG A 88 2.79 1.31 -14.98
C ARG A 88 3.76 1.49 -13.83
N ARG A 89 3.25 1.93 -12.70
CA ARG A 89 4.07 2.25 -11.53
C ARG A 89 3.24 2.23 -10.26
N ILE A 90 3.88 1.94 -9.14
CA ILE A 90 3.29 2.00 -7.81
C ILE A 90 4.24 2.78 -6.92
N GLU A 91 3.74 3.84 -6.27
CA GLU A 91 4.49 4.72 -5.38
C GLU A 91 3.88 4.75 -3.99
N THR A 92 4.72 4.86 -2.96
CA THR A 92 4.26 5.22 -1.62
C THR A 92 4.34 6.74 -1.48
N VAL A 93 3.20 7.41 -1.34
CA VAL A 93 3.12 8.88 -1.37
C VAL A 93 3.01 9.50 0.01
N ALA A 94 2.67 8.74 1.03
CA ALA A 94 2.69 9.19 2.42
C ALA A 94 2.95 8.03 3.37
N SER A 95 3.64 8.31 4.45
CA SER A 95 3.89 7.36 5.54
C SER A 95 3.91 8.10 6.88
N GLY A 96 3.01 7.68 7.78
CA GLY A 96 2.98 8.02 9.19
C GLY A 96 3.11 9.50 9.58
N GLY A 97 2.08 10.04 10.20
CA GLY A 97 2.14 11.36 10.83
C GLY A 97 0.75 11.88 11.23
N ALA A 98 0.60 12.26 12.48
CA ALA A 98 -0.66 12.53 13.16
C ALA A 98 -1.36 13.87 12.81
N THR A 99 -1.02 14.55 11.73
CA THR A 99 -1.51 15.93 11.54
C THR A 99 -1.62 16.34 10.08
N THR A 100 -2.50 15.78 9.32
CA THR A 100 -3.10 16.32 8.09
C THR A 100 -3.59 15.18 7.20
N SER A 101 -4.62 15.41 6.40
CA SER A 101 -5.18 14.45 5.45
C SER A 101 -4.13 13.46 4.91
N LEU A 102 -4.30 12.17 5.21
CA LEU A 102 -3.33 11.11 4.90
C LEU A 102 -2.99 11.06 3.39
N VAL A 103 -3.96 11.40 2.52
CA VAL A 103 -3.77 11.39 1.07
C VAL A 103 -3.44 12.80 0.55
N PRO A 104 -2.19 13.07 0.15
CA PRO A 104 -1.76 14.38 -0.33
C PRO A 104 -2.17 14.58 -1.79
N VAL A 105 -3.35 15.16 -2.05
CA VAL A 105 -3.92 15.35 -3.40
C VAL A 105 -2.94 15.99 -4.37
N ARG A 106 -2.23 17.07 -3.96
CA ARG A 106 -1.25 17.75 -4.80
C ARG A 106 -0.12 16.82 -5.24
N GLU A 107 0.40 16.02 -4.32
CA GLU A 107 1.51 15.10 -4.58
C GLU A 107 1.07 13.96 -5.50
N VAL A 108 -0.10 13.39 -5.25
CA VAL A 108 -0.73 12.38 -6.11
C VAL A 108 -0.83 12.87 -7.56
N LEU A 109 -1.38 14.07 -7.79
CA LEU A 109 -1.48 14.66 -9.11
C LEU A 109 -0.10 14.94 -9.73
N SER A 110 0.83 15.49 -8.95
CA SER A 110 2.18 15.78 -9.42
C SER A 110 2.91 14.51 -9.89
N ILE A 111 2.79 13.41 -9.15
CA ILE A 111 3.40 12.14 -9.51
C ILE A 111 2.70 11.56 -10.75
N ALA A 112 1.37 11.55 -10.78
CA ALA A 112 0.60 11.01 -11.88
C ALA A 112 0.92 11.71 -13.22
N LEU A 113 0.94 13.03 -13.23
CA LEU A 113 1.25 13.83 -14.42
C LEU A 113 2.71 13.64 -14.88
N ARG A 114 3.65 13.58 -13.94
CA ARG A 114 5.08 13.38 -14.26
C ARG A 114 5.37 12.04 -14.90
N HIS A 115 4.55 11.05 -14.61
CA HIS A 115 4.68 9.69 -15.15
C HIS A 115 3.69 9.38 -16.28
N ASP A 116 3.04 10.39 -16.85
CA ASP A 116 2.08 10.24 -17.95
C ASP A 116 1.01 9.18 -17.68
N ALA A 117 0.52 9.13 -16.44
CA ALA A 117 -0.56 8.21 -16.08
C ALA A 117 -1.86 8.64 -16.76
N VAL A 118 -2.65 7.68 -17.23
CA VAL A 118 -3.99 7.92 -17.78
C VAL A 118 -5.05 7.73 -16.70
N SER A 119 -4.79 6.79 -15.78
CA SER A 119 -5.66 6.50 -14.64
C SER A 119 -4.85 6.36 -13.37
N VAL A 120 -5.48 6.63 -12.25
CA VAL A 120 -4.91 6.46 -10.91
C VAL A 120 -5.87 5.74 -9.99
N ALA A 121 -5.31 4.95 -9.09
CA ALA A 121 -6.00 4.43 -7.92
C ALA A 121 -5.17 4.73 -6.67
N VAL A 122 -5.84 4.89 -5.55
CA VAL A 122 -5.21 5.12 -4.25
C VAL A 122 -5.59 4.00 -3.30
N ALA A 123 -4.67 3.60 -2.46
CA ALA A 123 -4.97 2.71 -1.35
C ALA A 123 -4.22 3.15 -0.09
N HIS A 124 -4.80 2.91 1.07
CA HIS A 124 -4.08 3.05 2.34
C HIS A 124 -4.39 1.89 3.29
N ASN A 125 -3.52 1.68 4.26
CA ASN A 125 -3.74 0.64 5.26
C ASN A 125 -4.16 1.25 6.60
N HIS A 126 -5.01 0.53 7.32
CA HIS A 126 -5.35 0.79 8.71
C HIS A 126 -4.64 -0.20 9.65
N PRO A 127 -3.56 0.20 10.35
CA PRO A 127 -2.84 -0.69 11.27
C PRO A 127 -3.71 -1.20 12.43
N GLY A 128 -4.75 -0.44 12.82
CA GLY A 128 -5.72 -0.80 13.84
C GLY A 128 -6.70 -1.91 13.45
N GLY A 129 -6.67 -2.37 12.18
CA GLY A 129 -7.43 -3.54 11.71
C GLY A 129 -8.85 -3.25 11.21
N GLY A 130 -9.38 -2.03 11.30
CA GLY A 130 -10.64 -1.63 10.68
C GLY A 130 -10.49 -1.37 9.19
N THR A 131 -11.56 -1.56 8.41
CA THR A 131 -11.59 -1.18 6.99
C THR A 131 -12.66 -0.13 6.69
N GLU A 132 -13.40 0.30 7.72
CA GLU A 132 -14.41 1.34 7.59
C GLU A 132 -13.75 2.69 7.24
N PRO A 133 -14.23 3.37 6.18
CA PRO A 133 -13.72 4.69 5.82
C PRO A 133 -14.04 5.72 6.91
N SER A 134 -13.07 6.54 7.26
CA SER A 134 -13.31 7.73 8.08
C SER A 134 -13.99 8.83 7.25
N ALA A 135 -14.55 9.83 7.92
CA ALA A 135 -15.10 11.01 7.25
C ALA A 135 -14.02 11.77 6.44
N GLU A 136 -12.78 11.73 6.90
CA GLU A 136 -11.63 12.32 6.20
C GLU A 136 -11.27 11.54 4.93
N ASP A 137 -11.32 10.20 4.96
CA ASP A 137 -11.09 9.35 3.78
C ASP A 137 -12.11 9.65 2.69
N VAL A 138 -13.38 9.78 3.08
CA VAL A 138 -14.47 10.14 2.15
C VAL A 138 -14.24 11.53 1.56
N ALA A 139 -13.93 12.51 2.41
CA ALA A 139 -13.72 13.89 1.98
C ALA A 139 -12.52 14.02 1.02
N VAL A 140 -11.39 13.39 1.35
CA VAL A 140 -10.20 13.44 0.49
C VAL A 140 -10.40 12.65 -0.81
N THR A 141 -11.11 11.52 -0.78
CA THR A 141 -11.46 10.75 -1.97
C THR A 141 -12.28 11.59 -2.95
N ARG A 142 -13.29 12.31 -2.45
CA ARG A 142 -14.09 13.23 -3.26
C ARG A 142 -13.24 14.35 -3.89
N ARG A 143 -12.36 14.97 -3.09
CA ARG A 143 -11.44 16.02 -3.57
C ARG A 143 -10.50 15.49 -4.65
N LEU A 144 -9.94 14.29 -4.44
CA LEU A 144 -9.02 13.66 -5.37
C LEU A 144 -9.71 13.31 -6.69
N ARG A 145 -10.92 12.77 -6.63
CA ARG A 145 -11.72 12.47 -7.84
C ARG A 145 -11.98 13.71 -8.68
N LEU A 146 -12.41 14.82 -8.04
CA LEU A 146 -12.65 16.07 -8.74
C LEU A 146 -11.35 16.61 -9.34
N ALA A 147 -10.27 16.66 -8.58
CA ALA A 147 -8.98 17.18 -9.03
C ALA A 147 -8.38 16.33 -10.17
N CYS A 148 -8.54 15.03 -10.16
CA CYS A 148 -8.16 14.17 -11.29
C CYS A 148 -8.94 14.51 -12.54
N GLY A 149 -10.25 14.71 -12.43
CA GLY A 149 -11.10 15.08 -13.56
C GLY A 149 -10.69 16.40 -14.21
N GLU A 150 -10.35 17.42 -13.42
CA GLU A 150 -9.90 18.73 -13.90
C GLU A 150 -8.61 18.67 -14.73
N VAL A 151 -7.74 17.70 -14.48
CA VAL A 151 -6.46 17.53 -15.20
C VAL A 151 -6.50 16.38 -16.22
N GLY A 152 -7.68 15.84 -16.50
CA GLY A 152 -7.86 14.76 -17.48
C GLY A 152 -7.39 13.37 -17.03
N LEU A 153 -7.14 13.17 -15.74
CA LEU A 153 -6.84 11.88 -15.16
C LEU A 153 -8.14 11.15 -14.78
N ARG A 154 -8.19 9.85 -15.03
CA ARG A 154 -9.28 9.00 -14.57
C ARG A 154 -8.98 8.46 -13.18
N PHE A 155 -9.78 8.82 -12.20
CA PHE A 155 -9.71 8.24 -10.86
C PHE A 155 -10.53 6.94 -10.80
N LEU A 156 -9.87 5.81 -10.50
CA LEU A 156 -10.55 4.51 -10.47
C LEU A 156 -11.22 4.26 -9.13
N ASP A 157 -10.44 4.23 -8.06
CA ASP A 157 -10.96 3.96 -6.71
C ASP A 157 -9.97 4.38 -5.62
N HIS A 158 -10.48 4.44 -4.38
CA HIS A 158 -9.72 4.54 -3.15
C HIS A 158 -10.07 3.33 -2.27
N VAL A 159 -9.06 2.52 -1.93
CA VAL A 159 -9.23 1.26 -1.21
C VAL A 159 -8.52 1.30 0.13
N ILE A 160 -9.20 0.86 1.18
CA ILE A 160 -8.62 0.68 2.52
C ILE A 160 -8.31 -0.80 2.72
N VAL A 161 -7.11 -1.11 3.21
CA VAL A 161 -6.70 -2.49 3.51
C VAL A 161 -6.31 -2.65 4.98
N ALA A 162 -6.68 -3.79 5.56
CA ALA A 162 -6.32 -4.17 6.92
C ALA A 162 -6.06 -5.69 6.98
N GLY A 163 -4.78 -6.07 6.83
CA GLY A 163 -4.41 -7.47 6.61
C GLY A 163 -5.02 -8.00 5.31
N ASP A 164 -5.85 -9.03 5.42
CA ASP A 164 -6.52 -9.66 4.28
C ASP A 164 -7.92 -9.07 3.98
N ARG A 165 -8.37 -8.09 4.78
CA ARG A 165 -9.65 -7.40 4.59
C ARG A 165 -9.45 -6.09 3.87
N TRP A 166 -10.45 -5.69 3.11
CA TRP A 166 -10.44 -4.41 2.40
C TRP A 166 -11.85 -3.85 2.20
N CYS A 167 -11.92 -2.55 1.92
CA CYS A 167 -13.15 -1.84 1.58
C CYS A 167 -12.84 -0.78 0.51
N SER A 168 -13.78 -0.56 -0.42
CA SER A 168 -13.73 0.58 -1.34
C SER A 168 -14.41 1.78 -0.70
N VAL A 169 -13.72 2.91 -0.62
CA VAL A 169 -14.29 4.17 -0.12
C VAL A 169 -15.37 4.68 -1.08
N THR A 170 -15.26 4.40 -2.38
CA THR A 170 -16.19 4.91 -3.39
C THR A 170 -17.48 4.11 -3.51
N ALA A 171 -17.46 2.82 -3.13
CA ALA A 171 -18.65 1.96 -3.14
C ALA A 171 -19.51 2.11 -1.87
N SER A 172 -18.98 2.77 -0.84
CA SER A 172 -19.67 2.96 0.43
C SER A 172 -20.58 4.20 0.47
N HIS A 173 -20.72 4.91 -0.69
CA HIS A 173 -21.52 6.16 -0.79
C HIS A 173 -22.23 6.28 -2.12
#